data_998deb843fcf43c5c9daec4691369370
#
_entry.id   998deb843fcf43c5c9daec4691369370
#
_cell.length_a   1.000
_cell.length_b   1.000
_cell.length_c   1.000
_cell.angle_alpha   90.00
_cell.angle_beta   90.00
_cell.angle_gamma   90.00
#
_symmetry.space_group_name_H-M   'P 1'
#
loop_
_entity.id
_entity.type
_entity.pdbx_description
1 polymer ?
#
loop_
_entity_poly.entity_id
_entity_poly.type
_entity_poly.pdbx_seq_one_letter_code
_entity_poly.pdbx_strand_id
1 'polypeptide(L)'
;MLDNYEKFKKDVYALTKIDLNCYKEKQMRRRIDTLINKNGITSYDAYVDLIKKDKEKFEQFVNFLTINVSEFYRNPEQWKILEGEVFPKLIKTYGKNLKVWSAACSTGDEPYSLVMALSRQIPLANIKVIATDIDKQVLDKARMGLYNEKSIANVPKDLKDKYFKKIGTSYQISDEIKRRVEFKEHNLLKDPYPTRSEEHTSEL
;
A
#
# COMPACT_ATOMS: atom_id res chain seq x y z
N MET A 1 -0.37 25.53 -20.37
CA MET A 1 0.35 24.31 -19.94
C MET A 1 1.57 24.80 -19.19
N LEU A 2 1.86 24.26 -18.01
CA LEU A 2 3.04 24.70 -17.25
C LEU A 2 4.31 24.28 -18.00
N ASP A 3 5.30 25.17 -18.05
CA ASP A 3 6.56 24.95 -18.80
C ASP A 3 7.60 24.23 -17.94
N ASN A 4 8.51 23.51 -18.62
CA ASN A 4 9.66 22.85 -17.99
C ASN A 4 9.34 21.64 -17.08
N TYR A 5 8.47 20.74 -17.55
CA TYR A 5 8.11 19.53 -16.81
C TYR A 5 9.31 18.60 -16.57
N GLU A 6 10.31 18.57 -17.48
CA GLU A 6 11.52 17.75 -17.31
C GLU A 6 12.37 18.21 -16.11
N LYS A 7 12.52 19.53 -15.92
CA LYS A 7 13.18 20.06 -14.73
C LYS A 7 12.39 19.72 -13.48
N PHE A 8 11.06 19.88 -13.53
CA PHE A 8 10.19 19.54 -12.41
C PHE A 8 10.33 18.07 -11.98
N LYS A 9 10.41 17.11 -12.91
CA LYS A 9 10.66 15.68 -12.60
C LYS A 9 11.96 15.50 -11.82
N LYS A 10 13.04 16.19 -12.22
CA LYS A 10 14.32 16.12 -11.51
C LYS A 10 14.26 16.72 -10.11
N ASP A 11 13.60 17.85 -9.96
CA ASP A 11 13.44 18.53 -8.66
C ASP A 11 12.58 17.68 -7.71
N VAL A 12 11.48 17.11 -8.19
CA VAL A 12 10.64 16.16 -7.43
C VAL A 12 11.44 14.95 -7.00
N TYR A 13 12.22 14.35 -7.90
CA TYR A 13 13.08 13.22 -7.56
C TYR A 13 14.10 13.56 -6.47
N ALA A 14 14.73 14.73 -6.56
CA ALA A 14 15.70 15.18 -5.57
C ALA A 14 15.07 15.30 -4.17
N LEU A 15 13.81 15.78 -4.10
CA LEU A 15 13.07 16.01 -2.86
C LEU A 15 12.44 14.74 -2.28
N THR A 16 11.80 13.93 -3.12
CA THR A 16 10.91 12.84 -2.67
C THR A 16 11.50 11.43 -2.90
N LYS A 17 12.54 11.32 -3.73
CA LYS A 17 13.07 10.05 -4.28
C LYS A 17 12.07 9.27 -5.16
N ILE A 18 10.91 9.87 -5.48
CA ILE A 18 9.92 9.30 -6.38
C ILE A 18 10.28 9.71 -7.82
N ASP A 19 10.50 8.73 -8.69
CA ASP A 19 10.81 8.98 -10.10
C ASP A 19 9.52 9.04 -10.92
N LEU A 20 9.18 10.26 -11.38
CA LEU A 20 7.98 10.49 -12.20
C LEU A 20 8.06 9.84 -13.59
N ASN A 21 9.24 9.44 -14.06
CA ASN A 21 9.39 8.70 -15.33
C ASN A 21 8.82 7.28 -15.24
N CYS A 22 8.66 6.72 -14.05
CA CYS A 22 8.05 5.40 -13.84
C CYS A 22 6.53 5.41 -13.99
N TYR A 23 5.90 6.57 -14.18
CA TYR A 23 4.46 6.71 -14.35
C TYR A 23 4.09 7.01 -15.80
N LYS A 24 2.82 6.77 -16.18
CA LYS A 24 2.29 7.21 -17.47
C LYS A 24 2.27 8.73 -17.53
N GLU A 25 3.26 9.32 -18.22
CA GLU A 25 3.57 10.75 -18.19
C GLU A 25 2.34 11.65 -18.41
N LYS A 26 1.58 11.42 -19.48
CA LYS A 26 0.39 12.23 -19.81
C LYS A 26 -0.64 12.27 -18.67
N GLN A 27 -0.84 11.15 -17.97
CA GLN A 27 -1.80 11.07 -16.87
C GLN A 27 -1.25 11.74 -15.61
N MET A 28 0.01 11.45 -15.26
CA MET A 28 0.66 12.02 -14.09
C MET A 28 0.80 13.53 -14.21
N ARG A 29 1.26 14.03 -15.35
CA ARG A 29 1.37 15.46 -15.63
C ARG A 29 0.03 16.17 -15.47
N ARG A 30 -1.05 15.67 -16.10
CA ARG A 30 -2.41 16.27 -15.97
C ARG A 30 -2.87 16.33 -14.51
N ARG A 31 -2.59 15.30 -13.72
CA ARG A 31 -2.94 15.27 -12.29
C ARG A 31 -2.14 16.31 -11.51
N ILE A 32 -0.83 16.39 -11.74
CA ILE A 32 0.05 17.37 -11.09
C ILE A 32 -0.36 18.79 -11.46
N ASP A 33 -0.61 19.08 -12.74
CA ASP A 33 -1.09 20.39 -13.19
C ASP A 33 -2.39 20.79 -12.48
N THR A 34 -3.32 19.83 -12.30
CA THR A 34 -4.57 20.08 -11.56
C THR A 34 -4.31 20.42 -10.10
N LEU A 35 -3.36 19.72 -9.43
CA LEU A 35 -3.00 19.99 -8.05
C LEU A 35 -2.34 21.37 -7.88
N ILE A 36 -1.42 21.72 -8.77
CA ILE A 36 -0.71 23.00 -8.77
C ILE A 36 -1.70 24.15 -8.96
N ASN A 37 -2.58 24.04 -9.94
CA ASN A 37 -3.63 25.03 -10.20
C ASN A 37 -4.60 25.18 -9.01
N LYS A 38 -4.95 24.08 -8.33
CA LYS A 38 -5.78 24.11 -7.12
C LYS A 38 -5.13 24.89 -5.97
N ASN A 39 -3.80 24.94 -5.92
CA ASN A 39 -3.05 25.76 -4.97
C ASN A 39 -2.86 27.20 -5.44
N GLY A 40 -3.46 27.63 -6.56
CA GLY A 40 -3.34 28.99 -7.09
C GLY A 40 -1.97 29.30 -7.71
N ILE A 41 -1.18 28.28 -8.03
CA ILE A 41 0.18 28.41 -8.58
C ILE A 41 0.17 28.16 -10.08
N THR A 42 0.97 28.92 -10.82
CA THR A 42 0.99 28.89 -12.29
C THR A 42 2.31 28.40 -12.88
N SER A 43 3.28 28.00 -12.05
CA SER A 43 4.56 27.44 -12.52
C SER A 43 5.03 26.27 -11.66
N TYR A 44 5.75 25.34 -12.27
CA TYR A 44 6.38 24.21 -11.58
C TYR A 44 7.44 24.68 -10.56
N ASP A 45 8.27 25.67 -10.92
CA ASP A 45 9.33 26.17 -10.04
C ASP A 45 8.73 26.78 -8.76
N ALA A 46 7.69 27.60 -8.88
CA ALA A 46 7.00 28.18 -7.72
C ALA A 46 6.36 27.09 -6.84
N TYR A 47 5.86 26.01 -7.44
CA TYR A 47 5.30 24.89 -6.67
C TYR A 47 6.39 24.10 -5.93
N VAL A 48 7.54 23.86 -6.59
CA VAL A 48 8.71 23.24 -5.95
C VAL A 48 9.19 24.08 -4.76
N ASP A 49 9.24 25.41 -4.92
CA ASP A 49 9.63 26.29 -3.81
C ASP A 49 8.62 26.30 -2.66
N LEU A 50 7.32 26.17 -2.95
CA LEU A 50 6.30 26.00 -1.93
C LEU A 50 6.53 24.71 -1.12
N ILE A 51 6.64 23.56 -1.79
CA ILE A 51 6.78 22.28 -1.10
C ILE A 51 8.13 22.11 -0.38
N LYS A 52 9.17 22.87 -0.73
CA LYS A 52 10.42 22.95 0.03
C LYS A 52 10.27 23.69 1.36
N LYS A 53 9.40 24.71 1.42
CA LYS A 53 9.23 25.59 2.57
C LYS A 53 8.11 25.16 3.51
N ASP A 54 7.11 24.45 2.98
CA ASP A 54 5.90 24.04 3.70
C ASP A 54 5.84 22.52 3.78
N LYS A 55 6.09 21.98 4.97
CA LYS A 55 6.10 20.54 5.24
C LYS A 55 4.74 19.91 4.99
N GLU A 56 3.64 20.60 5.32
CA GLU A 56 2.29 20.05 5.10
C GLU A 56 1.99 19.93 3.59
N LYS A 57 2.37 20.96 2.81
CA LYS A 57 2.24 20.90 1.34
C LYS A 57 3.12 19.84 0.71
N PHE A 58 4.32 19.63 1.24
CA PHE A 58 5.18 18.54 0.81
C PHE A 58 4.53 17.17 1.05
N GLU A 59 4.01 16.93 2.26
CA GLU A 59 3.34 15.70 2.61
C GLU A 59 2.07 15.46 1.77
N GLN A 60 1.26 16.51 1.55
CA GLN A 60 0.10 16.45 0.64
C GLN A 60 0.52 16.08 -0.79
N PHE A 61 1.64 16.62 -1.27
CA PHE A 61 2.15 16.33 -2.60
C PHE A 61 2.63 14.87 -2.73
N VAL A 62 3.40 14.37 -1.78
CA VAL A 62 3.85 12.96 -1.76
C VAL A 62 2.64 12.02 -1.75
N ASN A 63 1.68 12.24 -0.87
CA ASN A 63 0.43 11.47 -0.80
C ASN A 63 -0.37 11.52 -2.12
N PHE A 64 -0.31 12.65 -2.83
CA PHE A 64 -0.98 12.81 -4.11
C PHE A 64 -0.29 12.03 -5.23
N LEU A 65 1.05 11.95 -5.23
CA LEU A 65 1.83 11.19 -6.20
C LEU A 65 1.61 9.68 -6.06
N THR A 66 1.58 9.19 -4.84
CA THR A 66 1.54 7.76 -4.53
C THR A 66 0.17 7.10 -4.76
N ILE A 67 -0.88 7.84 -5.10
CA ILE A 67 -2.26 7.35 -5.41
C ILE A 67 -2.71 6.25 -4.44
N ASN A 68 -2.84 6.60 -3.17
CA ASN A 68 -3.18 5.64 -2.12
C ASN A 68 -4.69 5.29 -2.10
N VAL A 69 -5.22 4.71 -3.19
CA VAL A 69 -6.56 4.12 -3.19
C VAL A 69 -6.45 2.65 -2.84
N SER A 70 -6.83 2.32 -1.63
CA SER A 70 -6.82 0.95 -1.11
C SER A 70 -8.16 0.63 -0.46
N GLU A 71 -8.59 -0.62 -0.57
CA GLU A 71 -9.75 -1.16 0.11
C GLU A 71 -9.56 -2.65 0.39
N PHE A 72 -10.16 -3.13 1.45
CA PHE A 72 -10.14 -4.54 1.78
C PHE A 72 -10.88 -5.35 0.72
N TYR A 73 -10.36 -6.54 0.39
CA TYR A 73 -10.95 -7.45 -0.60
C TYR A 73 -11.27 -6.77 -1.93
N ARG A 74 -10.41 -5.83 -2.35
CA ARG A 74 -10.52 -5.16 -3.64
C ARG A 74 -10.60 -6.17 -4.77
N ASN A 75 -11.56 -5.99 -5.70
CA ASN A 75 -11.89 -6.97 -6.74
C ASN A 75 -12.29 -8.36 -6.16
N PRO A 76 -13.47 -8.49 -5.54
CA PRO A 76 -13.88 -9.69 -4.80
C PRO A 76 -13.78 -11.01 -5.58
N GLU A 77 -13.95 -10.99 -6.89
CA GLU A 77 -13.82 -12.19 -7.72
C GLU A 77 -12.40 -12.77 -7.71
N GLN A 78 -11.37 -11.91 -7.63
CA GLN A 78 -9.99 -12.37 -7.52
C GLN A 78 -9.72 -13.04 -6.18
N TRP A 79 -10.34 -12.57 -5.10
CA TRP A 79 -10.23 -13.19 -3.78
C TRP A 79 -10.88 -14.57 -3.75
N LYS A 80 -11.97 -14.80 -4.48
CA LYS A 80 -12.57 -16.14 -4.63
C LYS A 80 -11.59 -17.11 -5.27
N ILE A 81 -10.87 -16.69 -6.31
CA ILE A 81 -9.84 -17.50 -6.97
C ILE A 81 -8.66 -17.76 -6.02
N LEU A 82 -8.20 -16.73 -5.31
CA LEU A 82 -7.11 -16.88 -4.33
C LEU A 82 -7.46 -17.89 -3.25
N GLU A 83 -8.64 -17.77 -2.63
CA GLU A 83 -9.09 -18.67 -1.56
C GLU A 83 -9.44 -20.07 -2.07
N GLY A 84 -10.07 -20.19 -3.25
CA GLY A 84 -10.55 -21.46 -3.78
C GLY A 84 -9.49 -22.29 -4.51
N GLU A 85 -8.50 -21.64 -5.13
CA GLU A 85 -7.55 -22.34 -5.99
C GLU A 85 -6.08 -22.10 -5.62
N VAL A 86 -5.68 -20.85 -5.41
CA VAL A 86 -4.26 -20.50 -5.29
C VAL A 86 -3.72 -20.91 -3.92
N PHE A 87 -4.38 -20.51 -2.83
CA PHE A 87 -3.93 -20.84 -1.48
C PHE A 87 -3.91 -22.35 -1.22
N PRO A 88 -4.92 -23.16 -1.62
CA PRO A 88 -4.84 -24.60 -1.48
C PRO A 88 -3.63 -25.21 -2.20
N LYS A 89 -3.32 -24.74 -3.41
CA LYS A 89 -2.14 -25.20 -4.16
C LYS A 89 -0.83 -24.84 -3.45
N LEU A 90 -0.71 -23.59 -2.99
CA LEU A 90 0.48 -23.13 -2.26
C LEU A 90 0.68 -23.89 -0.95
N ILE A 91 -0.38 -24.07 -0.18
CA ILE A 91 -0.34 -24.83 1.09
C ILE A 91 0.05 -26.29 0.84
N LYS A 92 -0.48 -26.90 -0.21
CA LYS A 92 -0.12 -28.27 -0.59
C LYS A 92 1.36 -28.40 -0.98
N THR A 93 1.91 -27.42 -1.68
CA THR A 93 3.27 -27.45 -2.21
C THR A 93 4.31 -27.04 -1.17
N TYR A 94 4.03 -26.00 -0.38
CA TYR A 94 5.01 -25.37 0.52
C TYR A 94 4.68 -25.53 2.00
N GLY A 95 3.58 -26.23 2.33
CA GLY A 95 3.13 -26.39 3.70
C GLY A 95 2.41 -25.16 4.27
N LYS A 96 2.19 -25.18 5.59
CA LYS A 96 1.39 -24.16 6.29
C LYS A 96 2.17 -22.91 6.68
N ASN A 97 3.48 -22.89 6.53
CA ASN A 97 4.34 -21.75 6.90
C ASN A 97 4.63 -20.86 5.68
N LEU A 98 3.58 -20.41 5.03
CA LEU A 98 3.71 -19.55 3.86
C LEU A 98 4.26 -18.17 4.24
N LYS A 99 5.25 -17.70 3.48
CA LYS A 99 5.70 -16.32 3.50
C LYS A 99 5.05 -15.57 2.35
N VAL A 100 4.35 -14.51 2.65
CA VAL A 100 3.61 -13.70 1.68
C VAL A 100 4.16 -12.29 1.70
N TRP A 101 4.35 -11.71 0.54
CA TRP A 101 4.76 -10.32 0.40
C TRP A 101 3.68 -9.52 -0.34
N SER A 102 3.18 -8.46 0.32
CA SER A 102 2.30 -7.45 -0.25
C SER A 102 3.14 -6.23 -0.61
N ALA A 103 3.40 -6.04 -1.89
CA ALA A 103 4.21 -4.95 -2.43
C ALA A 103 3.34 -3.73 -2.76
N ALA A 104 3.74 -2.52 -2.34
CA ALA A 104 2.95 -1.29 -2.42
C ALA A 104 1.60 -1.42 -1.67
N CYS A 105 1.68 -1.73 -0.38
CA CYS A 105 0.54 -2.12 0.45
C CYS A 105 -0.36 -0.97 0.90
N SER A 106 0.03 0.28 0.65
CA SER A 106 -0.72 1.47 1.06
C SER A 106 -1.12 1.43 2.55
N THR A 107 -2.39 1.66 2.86
CA THR A 107 -2.93 1.68 4.23
C THR A 107 -3.15 0.30 4.86
N GLY A 108 -2.62 -0.76 4.26
CA GLY A 108 -2.62 -2.11 4.84
C GLY A 108 -3.86 -2.95 4.53
N ASP A 109 -4.77 -2.44 3.71
CA ASP A 109 -6.03 -3.13 3.37
C ASP A 109 -5.76 -4.50 2.71
N GLU A 110 -4.80 -4.56 1.76
CA GLU A 110 -4.43 -5.80 1.08
C GLU A 110 -3.74 -6.81 2.00
N PRO A 111 -2.64 -6.48 2.71
CA PRO A 111 -1.96 -7.46 3.55
C PRO A 111 -2.84 -7.98 4.69
N TYR A 112 -3.73 -7.16 5.25
CA TYR A 112 -4.68 -7.64 6.23
C TYR A 112 -5.77 -8.53 5.62
N SER A 113 -6.22 -8.24 4.39
CA SER A 113 -7.11 -9.13 3.65
C SER A 113 -6.46 -10.48 3.39
N LEU A 114 -5.16 -10.51 3.03
CA LEU A 114 -4.39 -11.75 2.85
C LEU A 114 -4.33 -12.57 4.14
N VAL A 115 -4.07 -11.93 5.30
CA VAL A 115 -4.09 -12.63 6.60
C VAL A 115 -5.45 -13.22 6.89
N MET A 116 -6.53 -12.46 6.71
CA MET A 116 -7.89 -12.92 6.96
C MET A 116 -8.29 -14.07 6.03
N ALA A 117 -7.99 -13.97 4.74
CA ALA A 117 -8.29 -14.99 3.76
C ALA A 117 -7.52 -16.30 4.04
N LEU A 118 -6.22 -16.21 4.35
CA LEU A 118 -5.40 -17.37 4.74
C LEU A 118 -5.86 -18.01 6.05
N SER A 119 -6.40 -17.21 7.01
CA SER A 119 -6.89 -17.72 8.29
C SER A 119 -8.06 -18.71 8.17
N ARG A 120 -8.71 -18.75 7.01
CA ARG A 120 -9.73 -19.76 6.70
C ARG A 120 -9.15 -21.16 6.44
N GLN A 121 -7.86 -21.24 6.12
CA GLN A 121 -7.21 -22.48 5.66
C GLN A 121 -6.09 -22.95 6.58
N ILE A 122 -5.39 -22.03 7.24
CA ILE A 122 -4.28 -22.33 8.15
C ILE A 122 -4.40 -21.54 9.46
N PRO A 123 -3.84 -22.06 10.57
CA PRO A 123 -3.84 -21.34 11.84
C PRO A 123 -3.16 -19.96 11.72
N LEU A 124 -3.74 -18.93 12.34
CA LEU A 124 -3.19 -17.56 12.35
C LEU A 124 -1.72 -17.53 12.78
N ALA A 125 -1.32 -18.40 13.72
CA ALA A 125 0.06 -18.45 14.20
C ALA A 125 1.08 -18.74 13.09
N ASN A 126 0.66 -19.41 12.02
CA ASN A 126 1.49 -19.80 10.89
C ASN A 126 1.52 -18.75 9.77
N ILE A 127 0.72 -17.69 9.87
CA ILE A 127 0.63 -16.66 8.85
C ILE A 127 1.62 -15.54 9.17
N LYS A 128 2.48 -15.24 8.19
CA LYS A 128 3.38 -14.09 8.21
C LYS A 128 3.31 -13.38 6.87
N VAL A 129 2.97 -12.11 6.88
CA VAL A 129 2.93 -11.26 5.69
C VAL A 129 3.93 -10.14 5.87
N ILE A 130 4.82 -9.96 4.90
CA ILE A 130 5.64 -8.76 4.79
C ILE A 130 4.84 -7.79 3.92
N ALA A 131 4.67 -6.57 4.39
CA ALA A 131 3.96 -5.52 3.66
C ALA A 131 4.85 -4.31 3.50
N THR A 132 5.01 -3.84 2.27
CA THR A 132 5.94 -2.76 1.99
C THR A 132 5.29 -1.63 1.21
N ASP A 133 5.70 -0.40 1.51
CA ASP A 133 5.33 0.78 0.75
C ASP A 133 6.47 1.80 0.81
N ILE A 134 6.52 2.72 -0.13
CA ILE A 134 7.49 3.82 -0.13
C ILE A 134 7.03 4.99 0.77
N ASP A 135 5.74 5.08 1.04
CA ASP A 135 5.12 6.15 1.81
C ASP A 135 4.99 5.77 3.29
N LYS A 136 5.81 6.39 4.14
CA LYS A 136 5.80 6.18 5.60
C LYS A 136 4.46 6.50 6.24
N GLN A 137 3.74 7.51 5.75
CA GLN A 137 2.48 7.93 6.36
C GLN A 137 1.38 6.88 6.17
N VAL A 138 1.35 6.23 5.00
CA VAL A 138 0.37 5.15 4.81
C VAL A 138 0.73 3.92 5.63
N LEU A 139 2.02 3.63 5.82
CA LEU A 139 2.47 2.56 6.70
C LEU A 139 2.10 2.82 8.16
N ASP A 140 2.15 4.07 8.62
CA ASP A 140 1.72 4.43 9.98
C ASP A 140 0.21 4.28 10.15
N LYS A 141 -0.59 4.67 9.14
CA LYS A 141 -2.03 4.40 9.10
C LYS A 141 -2.33 2.90 9.11
N ALA A 142 -1.58 2.12 8.33
CA ALA A 142 -1.69 0.67 8.31
C ALA A 142 -1.44 0.06 9.71
N ARG A 143 -0.38 0.48 10.40
CA ARG A 143 -0.07 0.04 11.78
C ARG A 143 -1.15 0.43 12.78
N MET A 144 -1.73 1.62 12.66
CA MET A 144 -2.91 2.00 13.45
C MET A 144 -4.06 1.04 13.22
N GLY A 145 -4.34 0.68 11.98
CA GLY A 145 -5.37 -0.27 11.62
C GLY A 145 -6.80 0.24 11.87
N LEU A 146 -7.03 1.54 11.68
CA LEU A 146 -8.32 2.19 11.85
C LEU A 146 -8.89 2.60 10.48
N TYR A 147 -10.05 2.09 10.13
CA TYR A 147 -10.63 2.19 8.80
C TYR A 147 -12.05 2.77 8.83
N ASN A 148 -12.44 3.44 7.74
CA ASN A 148 -13.84 3.85 7.56
C ASN A 148 -14.69 2.69 7.01
N GLU A 149 -16.00 2.87 7.04
CA GLU A 149 -16.94 1.84 6.58
C GLU A 149 -16.79 1.48 5.11
N LYS A 150 -16.44 2.46 4.25
CA LYS A 150 -16.23 2.25 2.83
C LYS A 150 -15.02 1.34 2.55
N SER A 151 -13.93 1.53 3.27
CA SER A 151 -12.72 0.71 3.10
C SER A 151 -12.97 -0.77 3.38
N ILE A 152 -13.88 -1.11 4.30
CA ILE A 152 -14.19 -2.48 4.72
C ILE A 152 -15.49 -3.03 4.09
N ALA A 153 -16.06 -2.34 3.11
CA ALA A 153 -17.36 -2.70 2.52
C ALA A 153 -17.34 -4.11 1.89
N ASN A 154 -16.22 -4.50 1.28
CA ASN A 154 -16.05 -5.78 0.60
C ASN A 154 -15.57 -6.93 1.53
N VAL A 155 -15.32 -6.65 2.80
CA VAL A 155 -14.91 -7.71 3.75
C VAL A 155 -16.08 -8.68 3.95
N PRO A 156 -15.88 -10.01 3.79
CA PRO A 156 -16.89 -11.00 4.12
C PRO A 156 -17.43 -10.82 5.54
N LYS A 157 -18.76 -10.95 5.69
CA LYS A 157 -19.43 -10.62 6.95
C LYS A 157 -18.86 -11.37 8.15
N ASP A 158 -18.60 -12.66 8.00
CA ASP A 158 -18.02 -13.51 9.06
C ASP A 158 -16.63 -13.02 9.52
N LEU A 159 -15.79 -12.57 8.59
CA LEU A 159 -14.47 -12.00 8.89
C LEU A 159 -14.58 -10.58 9.48
N LYS A 160 -15.55 -9.78 8.99
CA LYS A 160 -15.80 -8.45 9.52
C LYS A 160 -16.26 -8.54 10.97
N ASP A 161 -17.24 -9.39 11.27
CA ASP A 161 -17.76 -9.60 12.62
C ASP A 161 -16.69 -10.16 13.59
N LYS A 162 -15.77 -10.98 13.06
CA LYS A 162 -14.69 -11.59 13.84
C LYS A 162 -13.52 -10.65 14.12
N TYR A 163 -13.10 -9.87 13.11
CA TYR A 163 -11.82 -9.17 13.16
C TYR A 163 -11.91 -7.64 13.23
N PHE A 164 -13.11 -7.07 13.13
CA PHE A 164 -13.27 -5.62 13.24
C PHE A 164 -14.17 -5.23 14.39
N LYS A 165 -13.74 -4.23 15.17
CA LYS A 165 -14.53 -3.60 16.22
C LYS A 165 -14.90 -2.19 15.81
N LYS A 166 -16.19 -1.85 15.84
CA LYS A 166 -16.66 -0.49 15.56
C LYS A 166 -16.25 0.45 16.70
N ILE A 167 -15.62 1.58 16.35
CA ILE A 167 -15.21 2.65 17.27
C ILE A 167 -15.71 3.97 16.67
N GLY A 168 -16.81 4.50 17.20
CA GLY A 168 -17.45 5.68 16.64
C GLY A 168 -17.90 5.46 15.19
N THR A 169 -17.37 6.25 14.26
CA THR A 169 -17.62 6.12 12.81
C THR A 169 -16.61 5.24 12.08
N SER A 170 -15.62 4.70 12.78
CA SER A 170 -14.53 3.90 12.25
C SER A 170 -14.56 2.45 12.76
N TYR A 171 -13.71 1.63 12.16
CA TYR A 171 -13.55 0.20 12.47
C TYR A 171 -12.09 -0.10 12.76
N GLN A 172 -11.80 -0.61 13.95
CA GLN A 172 -10.47 -1.05 14.36
C GLN A 172 -10.29 -2.52 14.02
N ILE A 173 -9.25 -2.85 13.25
CA ILE A 173 -8.87 -4.24 13.01
C ILE A 173 -8.23 -4.85 14.27
N SER A 174 -8.46 -6.14 14.52
CA SER A 174 -7.99 -6.84 15.71
C SER A 174 -6.46 -6.95 15.76
N ASP A 175 -5.90 -6.91 16.98
CA ASP A 175 -4.45 -7.05 17.18
C ASP A 175 -3.93 -8.42 16.76
N GLU A 176 -4.75 -9.46 16.80
CA GLU A 176 -4.35 -10.79 16.33
C GLU A 176 -4.06 -10.82 14.83
N ILE A 177 -4.78 -10.03 14.02
CA ILE A 177 -4.49 -9.83 12.59
C ILE A 177 -3.27 -8.94 12.41
N LYS A 178 -3.19 -7.80 13.13
CA LYS A 178 -2.09 -6.84 13.03
C LYS A 178 -0.73 -7.50 13.27
N ARG A 179 -0.64 -8.40 14.26
CA ARG A 179 0.61 -9.12 14.59
C ARG A 179 1.10 -10.06 13.49
N ARG A 180 0.30 -10.34 12.47
CA ARG A 180 0.67 -11.21 11.34
C ARG A 180 1.29 -10.44 10.18
N VAL A 181 1.32 -9.10 10.24
CA VAL A 181 1.85 -8.24 9.18
C VAL A 181 3.03 -7.44 9.69
N GLU A 182 4.15 -7.56 9.01
CA GLU A 182 5.35 -6.74 9.24
C GLU A 182 5.42 -5.64 8.18
N PHE A 183 5.25 -4.37 8.60
CA PHE A 183 5.30 -3.22 7.71
C PHE A 183 6.70 -2.62 7.61
N LYS A 184 7.23 -2.49 6.37
CA LYS A 184 8.55 -1.90 6.08
C LYS A 184 8.46 -0.85 4.99
N GLU A 185 9.25 0.21 5.12
CA GLU A 185 9.50 1.12 4.01
C GLU A 185 10.34 0.40 2.95
N HIS A 186 9.94 0.52 1.68
CA HIS A 186 10.63 -0.15 0.59
C HIS A 186 10.36 0.53 -0.75
N ASN A 187 11.41 0.77 -1.51
CA ASN A 187 11.32 1.28 -2.86
C ASN A 187 11.48 0.11 -3.86
N LEU A 188 10.38 -0.31 -4.48
CA LEU A 188 10.34 -1.43 -5.42
C LEU A 188 11.30 -1.30 -6.62
N LEU A 189 11.76 -0.07 -6.94
CA LEU A 189 12.64 0.20 -8.07
C LEU A 189 14.12 0.26 -7.70
N LYS A 190 14.45 0.32 -6.40
CA LYS A 190 15.82 0.59 -5.93
C LYS A 190 16.31 -0.39 -4.89
N ASP A 191 15.43 -0.80 -3.99
CA ASP A 191 15.82 -1.65 -2.88
C ASP A 191 15.82 -3.12 -3.30
N PRO A 192 16.71 -3.94 -2.72
CA PRO A 192 16.71 -5.38 -2.99
C PRO A 192 15.39 -6.00 -2.50
N TYR A 193 14.80 -6.86 -3.31
CA TYR A 193 13.55 -7.53 -2.93
C TYR A 193 13.75 -8.37 -1.65
N PRO A 194 12.69 -8.52 -0.83
CA PRO A 194 12.76 -9.37 0.34
C PRO A 194 13.17 -10.79 -0.06
N THR A 195 14.36 -11.22 0.39
CA THR A 195 14.86 -12.56 0.13
C THR A 195 14.09 -13.59 0.95
N ARG A 196 14.02 -14.82 0.47
CA ARG A 196 13.67 -15.97 1.32
C ARG A 196 14.66 -15.96 2.48
N SER A 197 14.17 -15.99 3.72
CA SER A 197 15.07 -16.21 4.85
C SER A 197 15.73 -17.59 4.70
N GLU A 198 16.96 -17.67 5.08
CA GLU A 198 18.05 -18.60 4.87
C GLU A 198 17.83 -20.13 4.85
N GLU A 199 16.62 -20.67 4.78
CA GLU A 199 16.44 -22.12 4.93
C GLU A 199 16.04 -22.88 3.65
N HIS A 200 15.85 -22.23 2.51
CA HIS A 200 15.61 -22.95 1.24
C HIS A 200 16.20 -22.21 0.05
N THR A 201 17.50 -22.36 -0.17
CA THR A 201 18.11 -22.25 -1.49
C THR A 201 17.73 -23.52 -2.26
N SER A 202 16.67 -23.49 -3.04
CA SER A 202 16.52 -24.36 -4.18
C SER A 202 16.49 -23.46 -5.41
N GLU A 203 17.58 -23.53 -6.15
CA GLU A 203 17.68 -22.99 -7.51
C GLU A 203 16.54 -23.53 -8.37
N LEU A 204 15.85 -22.64 -9.07
CA LEU A 204 15.13 -22.91 -10.29
C LEU A 204 15.60 -21.94 -11.35
#